data_5298bf8b1f96c8ad47b8f0c3883ca752
#
_entry.id   5298bf8b1f96c8ad47b8f0c3883ca752
#
_cell.length_a   1.000
_cell.length_b   1.000
_cell.length_c   1.000
_cell.angle_alpha   90.00
_cell.angle_beta   90.00
_cell.angle_gamma   90.00
#
_symmetry.space_group_name_H-M   'P 1'
#
loop_
_entity.id
_entity.type
_entity.pdbx_description
1 polymer ?
#
loop_
_entity_poly.entity_id
_entity_poly.type
_entity_poly.pdbx_seq_one_letter_code
_entity_poly.pdbx_strand_id
1 'polypeptide(L)'
;MQYSDLATPDFLKNPYPVFDAMRAEGQLVKLAPKLYATSHYGFGEKLLLDRRFGKGIVEAVKARYGEGVIDQPPFRTFRSMLPGLNPPKHTNLRALLMKSFNARQVEKFREASYTISNQLIDRLVKEPQGDLVTGFAFLLPMQTMCTILGVPLSDGAMFKRAADRAAGALNVTPLNAEQLEESRKSAIELETYFAKVLAERRKEPGDDLISQMILAEEDGQRLTDDEIVANLCFLFVAGHETTENMIGNTLIALQRHPEQRERVKADLSIMPRVVTEALRYDSSVQIAQRVALEEVELEGQTIQRGDLICVFLGGGNRDPEKFENPDRLDIDRENVRPLSFGGGLHYCLGARLALLEIAAALEVVYTRLPNLHLTNLDALPYRRNNALRGVDSLLGIW
;
A
#
# COMPACT_ATOMS: atom_id res chain seq x y z
N MET A 1 6.44 11.05 23.84
CA MET A 1 6.75 11.04 22.38
C MET A 1 6.09 12.20 21.69
N GLN A 2 6.69 12.76 20.62
CA GLN A 2 6.15 13.89 19.86
C GLN A 2 5.99 13.48 18.38
N TYR A 3 5.09 14.16 17.68
CA TYR A 3 4.88 13.90 16.25
C TYR A 3 6.13 14.09 15.38
N SER A 4 7.02 15.03 15.76
CA SER A 4 8.32 15.28 15.09
C SER A 4 9.23 14.04 15.05
N ASP A 5 9.12 13.16 16.04
CA ASP A 5 9.96 11.96 16.15
C ASP A 5 9.73 10.98 14.99
N LEU A 6 8.55 11.07 14.35
CA LEU A 6 8.14 10.23 13.23
C LEU A 6 8.65 10.69 11.86
N ALA A 7 9.43 11.79 11.80
CA ALA A 7 9.94 12.34 10.54
C ALA A 7 11.48 12.45 10.52
N THR A 8 12.15 11.91 11.53
CA THR A 8 13.62 11.96 11.60
C THR A 8 14.26 10.99 10.60
N PRO A 9 15.48 11.27 10.12
CA PRO A 9 16.21 10.33 9.28
C PRO A 9 16.40 8.95 9.94
N ASP A 10 16.62 8.91 11.26
CA ASP A 10 16.78 7.66 12.00
C ASP A 10 15.47 6.85 12.04
N PHE A 11 14.32 7.52 12.24
CA PHE A 11 13.01 6.85 12.12
C PHE A 11 12.79 6.25 10.72
N LEU A 12 13.09 7.00 9.66
CA LEU A 12 12.92 6.51 8.29
C LEU A 12 13.82 5.30 8.01
N LYS A 13 15.04 5.30 8.57
CA LYS A 13 15.97 4.18 8.46
C LYS A 13 15.52 2.97 9.28
N ASN A 14 15.08 3.18 10.52
CA ASN A 14 14.63 2.13 11.43
C ASN A 14 13.55 2.65 12.38
N PRO A 15 12.26 2.43 12.09
CA PRO A 15 11.15 2.96 12.89
C PRO A 15 10.89 2.17 14.18
N TYR A 16 11.40 0.95 14.30
CA TYR A 16 11.02 0.00 15.34
C TYR A 16 11.36 0.45 16.75
N PRO A 17 12.54 1.05 17.04
CA PRO A 17 12.82 1.59 18.37
C PRO A 17 11.84 2.68 18.82
N VAL A 18 11.32 3.49 17.88
CA VAL A 18 10.30 4.51 18.16
C VAL A 18 8.95 3.85 18.47
N PHE A 19 8.60 2.78 17.77
CA PHE A 19 7.38 2.01 18.07
C PHE A 19 7.47 1.30 19.43
N ASP A 20 8.64 0.81 19.81
CA ASP A 20 8.88 0.20 21.13
C ASP A 20 8.72 1.24 22.23
N ALA A 21 9.31 2.42 22.07
CA ALA A 21 9.15 3.54 22.99
C ALA A 21 7.67 3.95 23.11
N MET A 22 6.93 4.00 22.00
CA MET A 22 5.50 4.28 21.99
C MET A 22 4.70 3.23 22.78
N ARG A 23 4.98 1.94 22.61
CA ARG A 23 4.33 0.87 23.39
C ARG A 23 4.60 1.02 24.88
N ALA A 24 5.82 1.39 25.27
CA ALA A 24 6.19 1.60 26.67
C ALA A 24 5.45 2.77 27.32
N GLU A 25 5.00 3.78 26.55
CA GLU A 25 4.18 4.89 27.06
C GLU A 25 2.72 4.46 27.31
N GLY A 26 2.19 3.46 26.59
CA GLY A 26 0.83 2.96 26.77
C GLY A 26 0.15 2.48 25.48
N GLN A 27 -1.06 1.96 25.61
CA GLN A 27 -1.83 1.45 24.48
C GLN A 27 -2.25 2.56 23.51
N LEU A 28 -2.55 3.76 24.03
CA LEU A 28 -2.95 4.93 23.26
C LEU A 28 -2.14 6.16 23.70
N VAL A 29 -1.28 6.64 22.81
CA VAL A 29 -0.38 7.77 23.05
C VAL A 29 -0.89 9.01 22.33
N LYS A 30 -0.92 10.15 23.03
CA LYS A 30 -1.27 11.46 22.44
C LYS A 30 -0.02 12.10 21.84
N LEU A 31 0.06 12.19 20.51
CA LEU A 31 1.19 12.76 19.79
C LEU A 31 1.10 14.29 19.62
N ALA A 32 -0.12 14.81 19.52
CA ALA A 32 -0.44 16.23 19.34
C ALA A 32 -1.90 16.50 19.71
N PRO A 33 -2.36 17.76 19.79
CA PRO A 33 -3.78 18.05 19.88
C PRO A 33 -4.57 17.36 18.77
N LYS A 34 -5.62 16.60 19.14
CA LYS A 34 -6.49 15.84 18.21
C LYS A 34 -5.78 14.73 17.42
N LEU A 35 -4.58 14.31 17.85
CA LEU A 35 -3.82 13.26 17.20
C LEU A 35 -3.33 12.24 18.22
N TYR A 36 -3.77 11.01 18.05
CA TYR A 36 -3.42 9.88 18.90
C TYR A 36 -2.75 8.78 18.07
N ALA A 37 -2.07 7.86 18.73
CA ALA A 37 -1.38 6.77 18.07
C ALA A 37 -1.34 5.51 18.94
N THR A 38 -1.21 4.35 18.27
CA THR A 38 -0.90 3.08 18.91
C THR A 38 0.07 2.29 18.06
N SER A 39 0.96 1.54 18.72
CA SER A 39 1.82 0.52 18.11
C SER A 39 1.61 -0.88 18.71
N HIS A 40 0.57 -1.05 19.56
CA HIS A 40 0.14 -2.36 20.05
C HIS A 40 -0.69 -3.10 19.01
N TYR A 41 -0.41 -4.40 18.81
CA TYR A 41 -1.15 -5.23 17.86
C TYR A 41 -2.62 -5.34 18.25
N GLY A 42 -2.91 -5.84 19.47
CA GLY A 42 -4.27 -6.14 19.90
C GLY A 42 -5.17 -4.92 19.99
N PHE A 43 -4.64 -3.80 20.45
CA PHE A 43 -5.37 -2.54 20.51
C PHE A 43 -5.58 -1.95 19.10
N GLY A 44 -4.55 -1.98 18.26
CA GLY A 44 -4.64 -1.54 16.86
C GLY A 44 -5.65 -2.36 16.05
N GLU A 45 -5.67 -3.69 16.21
CA GLU A 45 -6.65 -4.57 15.56
C GLU A 45 -8.07 -4.21 16.00
N LYS A 46 -8.33 -4.01 17.31
CA LYS A 46 -9.64 -3.58 17.82
C LYS A 46 -10.08 -2.24 17.21
N LEU A 47 -9.18 -1.25 17.15
CA LEU A 47 -9.47 0.06 16.53
C LEU A 47 -9.82 -0.06 15.05
N LEU A 48 -9.11 -0.91 14.31
CA LEU A 48 -9.36 -1.13 12.89
C LEU A 48 -10.72 -1.78 12.62
N LEU A 49 -11.25 -2.54 13.59
CA LEU A 49 -12.56 -3.22 13.53
C LEU A 49 -13.71 -2.37 14.07
N ASP A 50 -13.42 -1.38 14.91
CA ASP A 50 -14.42 -0.58 15.59
C ASP A 50 -15.11 0.40 14.63
N ARG A 51 -16.44 0.28 14.49
CA ARG A 51 -17.26 1.09 13.59
C ARG A 51 -17.44 2.54 14.03
N ARG A 52 -17.10 2.88 15.26
CA ARG A 52 -17.08 4.27 15.76
C ARG A 52 -15.91 5.06 15.15
N PHE A 53 -14.97 4.36 14.53
CA PHE A 53 -13.84 4.95 13.83
C PHE A 53 -13.95 4.71 12.32
N GLY A 54 -13.91 5.78 11.57
CA GLY A 54 -14.05 5.77 10.12
C GLY A 54 -12.91 6.46 9.39
N LYS A 55 -13.23 6.96 8.21
CA LYS A 55 -12.36 7.78 7.39
C LYS A 55 -12.78 9.24 7.45
N GLY A 56 -11.82 10.13 7.59
CA GLY A 56 -12.03 11.58 7.72
C GLY A 56 -11.22 12.37 6.69
N ILE A 57 -11.17 11.89 5.45
CA ILE A 57 -10.44 12.59 4.38
C ILE A 57 -10.99 14.00 4.19
N VAL A 58 -12.32 14.15 4.17
CA VAL A 58 -12.96 15.43 3.96
C VAL A 58 -12.58 16.42 5.07
N GLU A 59 -12.72 16.00 6.33
CA GLU A 59 -12.40 16.81 7.50
C GLU A 59 -10.91 17.17 7.55
N ALA A 60 -10.04 16.19 7.26
CA ALA A 60 -8.59 16.40 7.24
C ALA A 60 -8.16 17.39 6.15
N VAL A 61 -8.74 17.28 4.95
CA VAL A 61 -8.46 18.19 3.83
C VAL A 61 -8.94 19.61 4.15
N LYS A 62 -10.17 19.76 4.64
CA LYS A 62 -10.71 21.05 5.04
C LYS A 62 -9.89 21.74 6.13
N ALA A 63 -9.45 20.97 7.12
CA ALA A 63 -8.61 21.49 8.21
C ALA A 63 -7.23 21.98 7.73
N ARG A 64 -6.67 21.34 6.68
CA ARG A 64 -5.33 21.65 6.16
C ARG A 64 -5.32 22.75 5.10
N TYR A 65 -6.29 22.72 4.20
CA TYR A 65 -6.29 23.52 2.98
C TYR A 65 -7.48 24.48 2.86
N GLY A 66 -8.43 24.43 3.82
CA GLY A 66 -9.65 25.25 3.83
C GLY A 66 -10.86 24.58 3.16
N GLU A 67 -12.05 25.15 3.35
CA GLU A 67 -13.32 24.58 2.92
C GLU A 67 -13.44 24.44 1.39
N GLY A 68 -12.94 25.40 0.62
CA GLY A 68 -13.18 25.51 -0.83
C GLY A 68 -12.39 24.51 -1.68
N VAL A 69 -11.44 23.75 -1.12
CA VAL A 69 -10.57 22.86 -1.90
C VAL A 69 -11.13 21.45 -2.09
N ILE A 70 -12.11 21.04 -1.26
CA ILE A 70 -12.62 19.66 -1.26
C ILE A 70 -13.33 19.27 -2.57
N ASP A 71 -13.85 20.23 -3.32
CA ASP A 71 -14.51 20.01 -4.60
C ASP A 71 -13.57 20.12 -5.79
N GLN A 72 -12.29 20.37 -5.53
CA GLN A 72 -11.25 20.45 -6.56
C GLN A 72 -10.38 19.19 -6.59
N PRO A 73 -9.80 18.81 -7.76
CA PRO A 73 -8.78 17.76 -7.79
C PRO A 73 -7.53 18.18 -6.98
N PRO A 74 -6.86 17.23 -6.31
CA PRO A 74 -7.13 15.78 -6.24
C PRO A 74 -8.23 15.41 -5.23
N PHE A 75 -8.68 16.31 -4.38
CA PHE A 75 -9.52 16.00 -3.22
C PHE A 75 -10.93 15.54 -3.62
N ARG A 76 -11.48 16.08 -4.72
CA ARG A 76 -12.74 15.61 -5.30
C ARG A 76 -12.68 14.11 -5.60
N THR A 77 -11.58 13.67 -6.19
CA THR A 77 -11.35 12.27 -6.53
C THR A 77 -11.18 11.43 -5.27
N PHE A 78 -10.37 11.89 -4.31
CA PHE A 78 -10.13 11.18 -3.05
C PHE A 78 -11.41 10.92 -2.24
N ARG A 79 -12.35 11.86 -2.20
CA ARG A 79 -13.63 11.65 -1.49
C ARG A 79 -14.57 10.64 -2.18
N SER A 80 -14.31 10.29 -3.45
CA SER A 80 -15.07 9.31 -4.23
C SER A 80 -14.39 7.94 -4.32
N MET A 81 -13.14 7.83 -3.87
CA MET A 81 -12.40 6.58 -3.79
C MET A 81 -12.86 5.74 -2.61
N LEU A 82 -12.85 4.42 -2.77
CA LEU A 82 -13.22 3.47 -1.73
C LEU A 82 -12.56 3.75 -0.35
N PRO A 83 -11.25 4.01 -0.23
CA PRO A 83 -10.61 4.23 1.08
C PRO A 83 -11.00 5.55 1.74
N GLY A 84 -11.66 6.46 1.04
CA GLY A 84 -12.14 7.74 1.58
C GLY A 84 -13.55 7.72 2.13
N LEU A 85 -14.30 6.65 1.88
CA LEU A 85 -15.72 6.55 2.19
C LEU A 85 -15.98 5.84 3.52
N ASN A 86 -17.15 6.15 4.10
CA ASN A 86 -17.74 5.45 5.24
C ASN A 86 -19.05 4.76 4.82
N PRO A 87 -19.54 3.74 5.57
CA PRO A 87 -20.85 3.16 5.34
C PRO A 87 -21.96 4.22 5.35
N PRO A 88 -23.05 4.05 4.56
CA PRO A 88 -23.34 2.89 3.70
C PRO A 88 -22.62 2.94 2.34
N LYS A 89 -22.15 4.12 1.88
CA LYS A 89 -21.51 4.30 0.56
C LYS A 89 -20.29 3.38 0.36
N HIS A 90 -19.43 3.30 1.38
CA HIS A 90 -18.27 2.39 1.35
C HIS A 90 -18.70 0.95 1.09
N THR A 91 -19.70 0.45 1.81
CA THR A 91 -20.13 -0.96 1.73
C THR A 91 -20.66 -1.29 0.34
N ASN A 92 -21.49 -0.43 -0.23
CA ASN A 92 -22.07 -0.62 -1.56
C ASN A 92 -20.97 -0.59 -2.65
N LEU A 93 -20.12 0.44 -2.60
CA LEU A 93 -19.01 0.56 -3.56
C LEU A 93 -18.04 -0.63 -3.48
N ARG A 94 -17.71 -1.07 -2.25
CA ARG A 94 -16.83 -2.22 -2.04
C ARG A 94 -17.43 -3.51 -2.61
N ALA A 95 -18.72 -3.76 -2.43
CA ALA A 95 -19.40 -4.92 -2.97
C ALA A 95 -19.31 -4.98 -4.51
N LEU A 96 -19.56 -3.85 -5.16
CA LEU A 96 -19.44 -3.73 -6.62
C LEU A 96 -18.00 -3.95 -7.12
N LEU A 97 -17.00 -3.32 -6.46
CA LEU A 97 -15.60 -3.49 -6.82
C LEU A 97 -15.14 -4.94 -6.62
N MET A 98 -15.56 -5.61 -5.55
CA MET A 98 -15.21 -7.03 -5.30
C MET A 98 -15.72 -7.96 -6.40
N LYS A 99 -16.86 -7.67 -7.03
CA LYS A 99 -17.35 -8.46 -8.18
C LYS A 99 -16.44 -8.37 -9.40
N SER A 100 -15.74 -7.23 -9.57
CA SER A 100 -14.79 -7.04 -10.66
C SER A 100 -13.51 -7.89 -10.49
N PHE A 101 -13.15 -8.25 -9.25
CA PHE A 101 -11.99 -9.10 -8.92
C PHE A 101 -12.37 -10.59 -8.83
N ASN A 102 -13.01 -11.11 -9.86
CA ASN A 102 -13.42 -12.51 -9.93
C ASN A 102 -12.22 -13.48 -10.15
N ALA A 103 -12.49 -14.79 -10.05
CA ALA A 103 -11.45 -15.83 -10.16
C ALA A 103 -10.67 -15.77 -11.51
N ARG A 104 -11.34 -15.43 -12.61
CA ARG A 104 -10.71 -15.28 -13.92
C ARG A 104 -9.72 -14.11 -13.94
N GLN A 105 -10.10 -12.97 -13.35
CA GLN A 105 -9.20 -11.81 -13.25
C GLN A 105 -8.01 -12.11 -12.36
N VAL A 106 -8.21 -12.83 -11.25
CA VAL A 106 -7.10 -13.26 -10.37
C VAL A 106 -6.12 -14.18 -11.10
N GLU A 107 -6.61 -15.11 -11.95
CA GLU A 107 -5.71 -15.98 -12.70
C GLU A 107 -4.92 -15.22 -13.77
N LYS A 108 -5.57 -14.32 -14.52
CA LYS A 108 -4.87 -13.42 -15.45
C LYS A 108 -3.79 -12.61 -14.76
N PHE A 109 -4.07 -12.13 -13.56
CA PHE A 109 -3.10 -11.38 -12.76
C PHE A 109 -1.89 -12.26 -12.40
N ARG A 110 -2.13 -13.54 -12.06
CA ARG A 110 -1.07 -14.53 -11.80
C ARG A 110 -0.18 -14.71 -13.03
N GLU A 111 -0.79 -15.03 -14.17
CA GLU A 111 -0.07 -15.25 -15.43
C GLU A 111 0.74 -14.02 -15.85
N ALA A 112 0.15 -12.82 -15.74
CA ALA A 112 0.82 -11.57 -16.03
C ALA A 112 2.02 -11.36 -15.10
N SER A 113 1.87 -11.59 -13.80
CA SER A 113 2.94 -11.40 -12.81
C SER A 113 4.15 -12.28 -13.13
N TYR A 114 3.97 -13.56 -13.42
CA TYR A 114 5.07 -14.45 -13.82
C TYR A 114 5.69 -14.08 -15.17
N THR A 115 4.86 -13.78 -16.17
CA THR A 115 5.32 -13.42 -17.52
C THR A 115 6.17 -12.16 -17.48
N ILE A 116 5.66 -11.11 -16.82
CA ILE A 116 6.35 -9.83 -16.71
C ILE A 116 7.62 -9.98 -15.87
N SER A 117 7.58 -10.70 -14.75
CA SER A 117 8.76 -10.96 -13.92
C SER A 117 9.89 -11.59 -14.74
N ASN A 118 9.60 -12.64 -15.54
CA ASN A 118 10.59 -13.26 -16.40
C ASN A 118 11.15 -12.30 -17.45
N GLN A 119 10.29 -11.51 -18.12
CA GLN A 119 10.73 -10.53 -19.11
C GLN A 119 11.63 -9.44 -18.51
N LEU A 120 11.35 -9.00 -17.28
CA LEU A 120 12.16 -8.02 -16.57
C LEU A 120 13.53 -8.61 -16.19
N ILE A 121 13.58 -9.84 -15.69
CA ILE A 121 14.83 -10.54 -15.41
C ILE A 121 15.64 -10.76 -16.69
N ASP A 122 15.03 -11.12 -17.83
CA ASP A 122 15.72 -11.24 -19.13
C ASP A 122 16.41 -9.95 -19.57
N ARG A 123 15.90 -8.79 -19.12
CA ARG A 123 16.55 -7.50 -19.36
C ARG A 123 17.70 -7.24 -18.38
N LEU A 124 17.48 -7.56 -17.11
CA LEU A 124 18.46 -7.34 -16.04
C LEU A 124 19.74 -8.17 -16.26
N VAL A 125 19.62 -9.44 -16.62
CA VAL A 125 20.78 -10.35 -16.79
C VAL A 125 21.66 -10.05 -17.99
N LYS A 126 21.32 -9.05 -18.80
CA LYS A 126 22.21 -8.55 -19.86
C LYS A 126 23.46 -7.88 -19.31
N GLU A 127 23.35 -7.36 -18.09
CA GLU A 127 24.47 -6.81 -17.33
C GLU A 127 24.70 -7.67 -16.09
N PRO A 128 25.94 -7.82 -15.59
CA PRO A 128 26.24 -8.66 -14.43
C PRO A 128 25.79 -8.04 -13.09
N GLN A 129 25.32 -6.81 -13.12
CA GLN A 129 24.85 -6.05 -11.96
C GLN A 129 23.79 -5.04 -12.36
N GLY A 130 22.99 -4.57 -11.39
CA GLY A 130 21.98 -3.55 -11.65
C GLY A 130 21.22 -3.15 -10.41
N ASP A 131 20.25 -2.26 -10.60
CA ASP A 131 19.33 -1.82 -9.56
C ASP A 131 18.00 -2.59 -9.66
N LEU A 132 17.74 -3.41 -8.65
CA LEU A 132 16.51 -4.22 -8.56
C LEU A 132 15.25 -3.39 -8.30
N VAL A 133 15.36 -2.17 -7.75
CA VAL A 133 14.19 -1.30 -7.60
C VAL A 133 13.77 -0.80 -8.97
N THR A 134 14.64 -0.08 -9.67
CA THR A 134 14.29 0.58 -10.93
C THR A 134 14.15 -0.40 -12.10
N GLY A 135 14.88 -1.50 -12.08
CA GLY A 135 14.91 -2.51 -13.16
C GLY A 135 13.87 -3.62 -12.99
N PHE A 136 13.34 -3.83 -11.78
CA PHE A 136 12.44 -4.95 -11.51
C PHE A 136 11.26 -4.57 -10.60
N ALA A 137 11.52 -4.27 -9.30
CA ALA A 137 10.45 -4.15 -8.30
C ALA A 137 9.45 -3.02 -8.61
N PHE A 138 9.92 -1.92 -9.20
CA PHE A 138 9.09 -0.83 -9.70
C PHE A 138 8.29 -1.23 -10.96
N LEU A 139 8.95 -1.85 -11.93
CA LEU A 139 8.35 -2.12 -13.23
C LEU A 139 7.27 -3.21 -13.18
N LEU A 140 7.45 -4.22 -12.33
CA LEU A 140 6.54 -5.35 -12.25
C LEU A 140 5.10 -4.92 -11.89
N PRO A 141 4.82 -4.32 -10.75
CA PRO A 141 3.43 -3.96 -10.39
C PRO A 141 2.85 -2.92 -11.34
N MET A 142 3.67 -2.02 -11.89
CA MET A 142 3.23 -1.04 -12.87
C MET A 142 2.74 -1.74 -14.16
N GLN A 143 3.53 -2.67 -14.70
CA GLN A 143 3.16 -3.38 -15.94
C GLN A 143 2.01 -4.36 -15.71
N THR A 144 1.96 -5.00 -14.55
CA THR A 144 0.85 -5.89 -14.18
C THR A 144 -0.46 -5.11 -14.09
N MET A 145 -0.45 -3.92 -13.45
CA MET A 145 -1.63 -3.06 -13.40
C MET A 145 -2.07 -2.59 -14.79
N CYS A 146 -1.14 -2.17 -15.66
CA CYS A 146 -1.49 -1.83 -17.04
C CYS A 146 -2.15 -3.01 -17.77
N THR A 147 -1.60 -4.22 -17.61
CA THR A 147 -2.15 -5.44 -18.23
C THR A 147 -3.57 -5.74 -17.74
N ILE A 148 -3.82 -5.64 -16.43
CA ILE A 148 -5.14 -5.92 -15.84
C ILE A 148 -6.17 -4.87 -16.22
N LEU A 149 -5.76 -3.60 -16.28
CA LEU A 149 -6.63 -2.50 -16.72
C LEU A 149 -6.85 -2.47 -18.23
N GLY A 150 -6.08 -3.26 -19.00
CA GLY A 150 -6.15 -3.27 -20.45
C GLY A 150 -5.67 -1.98 -21.09
N VAL A 151 -4.68 -1.30 -20.45
CA VAL A 151 -4.08 -0.06 -20.96
C VAL A 151 -2.65 -0.30 -21.46
N PRO A 152 -2.12 0.53 -22.39
CA PRO A 152 -0.79 0.34 -22.95
C PRO A 152 0.31 0.42 -21.88
N LEU A 153 1.30 -0.46 -21.93
CA LEU A 153 2.48 -0.44 -21.04
C LEU A 153 3.31 0.85 -21.20
N SER A 154 3.27 1.49 -22.38
CA SER A 154 3.92 2.77 -22.63
C SER A 154 3.44 3.90 -21.72
N ASP A 155 2.20 3.81 -21.24
CA ASP A 155 1.56 4.83 -20.45
C ASP A 155 1.93 4.74 -18.96
N GLY A 156 2.54 3.62 -18.55
CA GLY A 156 2.91 3.35 -17.15
C GLY A 156 3.81 4.41 -16.53
N ALA A 157 4.77 4.97 -17.27
CA ALA A 157 5.64 6.02 -16.78
C ALA A 157 4.90 7.37 -16.52
N MET A 158 3.88 7.67 -17.31
CA MET A 158 3.00 8.81 -17.08
C MET A 158 2.17 8.60 -15.83
N PHE A 159 1.56 7.42 -15.68
CA PHE A 159 0.78 7.07 -14.50
C PHE A 159 1.58 7.20 -13.21
N LYS A 160 2.84 6.69 -13.17
CA LYS A 160 3.68 6.82 -11.99
C LYS A 160 3.83 8.27 -11.57
N ARG A 161 4.29 9.12 -12.48
CA ARG A 161 4.52 10.55 -12.16
C ARG A 161 3.24 11.22 -11.66
N ALA A 162 2.12 10.92 -12.29
CA ALA A 162 0.84 11.48 -11.92
C ALA A 162 0.35 10.94 -10.57
N ALA A 163 0.54 9.63 -10.31
CA ALA A 163 0.16 8.99 -9.08
C ALA A 163 0.95 9.48 -7.87
N ASP A 164 2.29 9.53 -7.98
CA ASP A 164 3.18 9.99 -6.91
C ASP A 164 2.84 11.43 -6.49
N ARG A 165 2.57 12.32 -7.47
CA ARG A 165 2.21 13.72 -7.21
C ARG A 165 0.81 13.86 -6.61
N ALA A 166 -0.17 13.10 -7.12
CA ALA A 166 -1.54 13.13 -6.58
C ALA A 166 -1.58 12.59 -5.15
N ALA A 167 -0.91 11.47 -4.88
CA ALA A 167 -0.85 10.86 -3.55
C ALA A 167 -0.16 11.76 -2.52
N GLY A 168 0.77 12.61 -2.94
CA GLY A 168 1.44 13.58 -2.08
C GLY A 168 0.48 14.49 -1.30
N ALA A 169 -0.69 14.80 -1.85
CA ALA A 169 -1.70 15.62 -1.18
C ALA A 169 -2.36 14.93 0.04
N LEU A 170 -2.22 13.61 0.18
CA LEU A 170 -2.68 12.83 1.34
C LEU A 170 -1.62 12.69 2.44
N ASN A 171 -0.38 13.12 2.20
CA ASN A 171 0.69 13.07 3.19
C ASN A 171 0.30 13.87 4.45
N VAL A 172 0.85 13.47 5.58
CA VAL A 172 0.57 14.15 6.86
C VAL A 172 1.11 15.59 6.85
N THR A 173 2.26 15.83 6.21
CA THR A 173 2.80 17.17 6.01
C THR A 173 2.04 17.85 4.85
N PRO A 174 1.40 19.00 5.08
CA PRO A 174 0.71 19.73 4.03
C PRO A 174 1.65 20.13 2.90
N LEU A 175 1.16 20.05 1.66
CA LEU A 175 1.85 20.58 0.48
C LEU A 175 1.83 22.10 0.49
N ASN A 176 2.88 22.72 0.01
CA ASN A 176 2.86 24.15 -0.29
C ASN A 176 2.00 24.43 -1.56
N ALA A 177 1.77 25.71 -1.89
CA ALA A 177 0.88 26.10 -2.97
C ALA A 177 1.32 25.55 -4.34
N GLU A 178 2.62 25.53 -4.63
CA GLU A 178 3.18 25.02 -5.89
C GLU A 178 3.00 23.50 -5.99
N GLN A 179 3.35 22.77 -4.93
CA GLN A 179 3.17 21.32 -4.85
C GLN A 179 1.69 20.91 -4.95
N LEU A 180 0.79 21.70 -4.35
CA LEU A 180 -0.65 21.46 -4.43
C LEU A 180 -1.17 21.65 -5.86
N GLU A 181 -0.70 22.68 -6.56
CA GLU A 181 -1.06 22.92 -7.96
C GLU A 181 -0.50 21.83 -8.89
N GLU A 182 0.72 21.32 -8.64
CA GLU A 182 1.25 20.17 -9.38
C GLU A 182 0.43 18.89 -9.11
N SER A 183 0.05 18.65 -7.85
CA SER A 183 -0.83 17.54 -7.48
C SER A 183 -2.19 17.64 -8.18
N ARG A 184 -2.76 18.86 -8.26
CA ARG A 184 -4.02 19.13 -8.97
C ARG A 184 -3.92 18.79 -10.46
N LYS A 185 -2.86 19.26 -11.13
CA LYS A 185 -2.63 18.99 -12.57
C LYS A 185 -2.50 17.49 -12.83
N SER A 186 -1.75 16.80 -11.98
CA SER A 186 -1.54 15.35 -12.09
C SER A 186 -2.82 14.56 -11.88
N ALA A 187 -3.68 14.98 -10.94
CA ALA A 187 -4.97 14.34 -10.73
C ALA A 187 -5.90 14.53 -11.94
N ILE A 188 -5.92 15.73 -12.52
CA ILE A 188 -6.69 16.02 -13.76
C ILE A 188 -6.20 15.16 -14.92
N GLU A 189 -4.88 14.96 -15.05
CA GLU A 189 -4.29 14.11 -16.10
C GLU A 189 -4.79 12.67 -15.97
N LEU A 190 -4.75 12.10 -14.76
CA LEU A 190 -5.26 10.73 -14.47
C LEU A 190 -6.77 10.62 -14.71
N GLU A 191 -7.56 11.57 -14.18
CA GLU A 191 -9.01 11.58 -14.36
C GLU A 191 -9.39 11.61 -15.84
N THR A 192 -8.75 12.51 -16.61
CA THR A 192 -8.99 12.67 -18.05
C THR A 192 -8.62 11.41 -18.82
N TYR A 193 -7.48 10.81 -18.51
CA TYR A 193 -7.05 9.57 -19.13
C TYR A 193 -8.06 8.44 -18.89
N PHE A 194 -8.40 8.18 -17.63
CA PHE A 194 -9.31 7.09 -17.31
C PHE A 194 -10.75 7.34 -17.78
N ALA A 195 -11.21 8.59 -17.80
CA ALA A 195 -12.50 8.94 -18.39
C ALA A 195 -12.56 8.61 -19.89
N LYS A 196 -11.47 8.88 -20.64
CA LYS A 196 -11.36 8.51 -22.06
C LYS A 196 -11.40 6.98 -22.24
N VAL A 197 -10.57 6.25 -21.49
CA VAL A 197 -10.53 4.78 -21.58
C VAL A 197 -11.89 4.18 -21.21
N LEU A 198 -12.55 4.70 -20.18
CA LEU A 198 -13.88 4.26 -19.79
C LEU A 198 -14.90 4.47 -20.91
N ALA A 199 -14.88 5.63 -21.57
CA ALA A 199 -15.79 5.92 -22.69
C ALA A 199 -15.56 4.97 -23.90
N GLU A 200 -14.32 4.56 -24.13
CA GLU A 200 -13.98 3.54 -25.15
C GLU A 200 -14.52 2.15 -24.74
N ARG A 201 -14.31 1.73 -23.50
CA ARG A 201 -14.79 0.42 -22.99
C ARG A 201 -16.31 0.33 -22.88
N ARG A 202 -17.02 1.45 -22.70
CA ARG A 202 -18.49 1.43 -22.76
C ARG A 202 -19.02 1.13 -24.16
N LYS A 203 -18.29 1.53 -25.22
CA LYS A 203 -18.66 1.22 -26.59
C LYS A 203 -18.30 -0.20 -26.99
N GLU A 204 -17.12 -0.65 -26.54
CA GLU A 204 -16.54 -1.94 -26.86
C GLU A 204 -15.93 -2.55 -25.60
N PRO A 205 -16.74 -3.26 -24.76
CA PRO A 205 -16.24 -3.91 -23.57
C PRO A 205 -15.21 -4.99 -23.91
N GLY A 206 -14.07 -4.95 -23.20
CA GLY A 206 -13.01 -5.96 -23.30
C GLY A 206 -13.10 -6.99 -22.17
N ASP A 207 -12.04 -7.78 -22.04
CA ASP A 207 -11.86 -8.74 -20.94
C ASP A 207 -10.84 -8.21 -19.92
N ASP A 208 -10.99 -6.95 -19.54
CA ASP A 208 -10.18 -6.21 -18.60
C ASP A 208 -10.97 -5.77 -17.36
N LEU A 209 -10.27 -5.30 -16.34
CA LEU A 209 -10.90 -4.90 -15.07
C LEU A 209 -11.85 -3.70 -15.25
N ILE A 210 -11.54 -2.77 -16.17
CA ILE A 210 -12.41 -1.60 -16.45
C ILE A 210 -13.76 -2.10 -16.98
N SER A 211 -13.74 -3.02 -17.93
CA SER A 211 -14.96 -3.64 -18.49
C SER A 211 -15.75 -4.40 -17.40
N GLN A 212 -15.06 -5.11 -16.50
CA GLN A 212 -15.71 -5.77 -15.36
C GLN A 212 -16.34 -4.75 -14.38
N MET A 213 -15.72 -3.61 -14.15
CA MET A 213 -16.30 -2.55 -13.32
C MET A 213 -17.55 -1.92 -13.96
N ILE A 214 -17.57 -1.76 -15.28
CA ILE A 214 -18.74 -1.29 -16.03
C ILE A 214 -19.93 -2.25 -15.88
N LEU A 215 -19.66 -3.57 -15.88
CA LEU A 215 -20.67 -4.62 -15.82
C LEU A 215 -21.08 -4.99 -14.39
N ALA A 216 -20.32 -4.54 -13.39
CA ALA A 216 -20.60 -4.87 -12.00
C ALA A 216 -21.97 -4.35 -11.55
N GLU A 217 -22.78 -5.23 -10.99
CA GLU A 217 -24.12 -4.92 -10.46
C GLU A 217 -24.33 -5.65 -9.14
N GLU A 218 -24.93 -4.94 -8.17
CA GLU A 218 -25.34 -5.45 -6.87
C GLU A 218 -26.68 -4.84 -6.51
N ASP A 219 -27.71 -5.67 -6.30
CA ASP A 219 -29.07 -5.24 -5.92
C ASP A 219 -29.63 -4.12 -6.83
N GLY A 220 -29.40 -4.22 -8.14
CA GLY A 220 -29.80 -3.22 -9.13
C GLY A 220 -28.95 -1.95 -9.16
N GLN A 221 -27.93 -1.85 -8.32
CA GLN A 221 -26.99 -0.72 -8.30
C GLN A 221 -25.78 -1.01 -9.17
N ARG A 222 -25.29 0.03 -9.84
CA ARG A 222 -24.08 0.00 -10.68
C ARG A 222 -23.18 1.16 -10.30
N LEU A 223 -21.89 1.01 -10.61
CA LEU A 223 -20.93 2.09 -10.49
C LEU A 223 -21.27 3.22 -11.48
N THR A 224 -21.23 4.45 -11.00
CA THR A 224 -21.25 5.63 -11.86
C THR A 224 -19.90 5.82 -12.55
N ASP A 225 -19.84 6.58 -13.64
CA ASP A 225 -18.58 6.88 -14.34
C ASP A 225 -17.57 7.58 -13.43
N ASP A 226 -18.02 8.52 -12.61
CA ASP A 226 -17.15 9.20 -11.65
C ASP A 226 -16.59 8.24 -10.60
N GLU A 227 -17.38 7.29 -10.11
CA GLU A 227 -16.93 6.27 -9.17
C GLU A 227 -15.92 5.31 -9.82
N ILE A 228 -16.16 4.91 -11.08
CA ILE A 228 -15.22 4.08 -11.83
C ILE A 228 -13.90 4.82 -12.01
N VAL A 229 -13.92 6.05 -12.54
CA VAL A 229 -12.71 6.85 -12.78
C VAL A 229 -11.93 7.08 -11.47
N ALA A 230 -12.61 7.48 -10.40
CA ALA A 230 -11.96 7.70 -9.11
C ALA A 230 -11.29 6.43 -8.58
N ASN A 231 -11.96 5.27 -8.71
CA ASN A 231 -11.41 4.03 -8.22
C ASN A 231 -10.35 3.42 -9.15
N LEU A 232 -10.35 3.71 -10.46
CA LEU A 232 -9.23 3.37 -11.35
C LEU A 232 -7.98 4.16 -10.98
N CYS A 233 -8.08 5.46 -10.74
CA CYS A 233 -6.99 6.28 -10.21
C CYS A 233 -6.45 5.69 -8.89
N PHE A 234 -7.34 5.33 -7.97
CA PHE A 234 -6.96 4.73 -6.69
C PHE A 234 -6.28 3.38 -6.84
N LEU A 235 -6.84 2.46 -7.62
CA LEU A 235 -6.30 1.12 -7.80
C LEU A 235 -4.88 1.15 -8.39
N PHE A 236 -4.66 2.05 -9.34
CA PHE A 236 -3.33 2.23 -9.93
C PHE A 236 -2.31 2.71 -8.90
N VAL A 237 -2.63 3.77 -8.13
CA VAL A 237 -1.75 4.30 -7.07
C VAL A 237 -1.48 3.26 -5.99
N ALA A 238 -2.55 2.63 -5.48
CA ALA A 238 -2.46 1.71 -4.35
C ALA A 238 -1.78 0.38 -4.69
N GLY A 239 -1.96 -0.12 -5.91
CA GLY A 239 -1.42 -1.41 -6.35
C GLY A 239 0.05 -1.39 -6.73
N HIS A 240 0.60 -0.20 -7.02
CA HIS A 240 1.96 -0.06 -7.52
C HIS A 240 3.00 0.07 -6.38
N GLU A 241 3.03 1.19 -5.67
CA GLU A 241 4.12 1.55 -4.74
C GLU A 241 4.21 0.59 -3.53
N THR A 242 3.07 0.11 -3.06
CA THR A 242 3.03 -0.81 -1.91
C THR A 242 3.68 -2.16 -2.22
N THR A 243 3.44 -2.68 -3.41
CA THR A 243 3.99 -3.96 -3.88
C THR A 243 5.48 -3.83 -4.25
N GLU A 244 5.85 -2.75 -4.94
CA GLU A 244 7.25 -2.40 -5.22
C GLU A 244 8.08 -2.42 -3.95
N ASN A 245 7.66 -1.66 -2.94
CA ASN A 245 8.36 -1.58 -1.65
C ASN A 245 8.42 -2.95 -0.96
N MET A 246 7.35 -3.74 -1.04
CA MET A 246 7.31 -5.04 -0.36
C MET A 246 8.26 -6.06 -0.99
N ILE A 247 8.41 -6.06 -2.32
CA ILE A 247 9.42 -6.87 -3.03
C ILE A 247 10.81 -6.47 -2.55
N GLY A 248 11.14 -5.19 -2.55
CA GLY A 248 12.43 -4.68 -2.09
C GLY A 248 12.73 -5.02 -0.62
N ASN A 249 11.76 -4.76 0.28
CA ASN A 249 11.90 -5.04 1.70
C ASN A 249 12.10 -6.55 1.98
N THR A 250 11.41 -7.42 1.22
CA THR A 250 11.58 -8.87 1.36
C THR A 250 12.98 -9.33 0.90
N LEU A 251 13.48 -8.80 -0.21
CA LEU A 251 14.84 -9.09 -0.67
C LEU A 251 15.89 -8.63 0.35
N ILE A 252 15.73 -7.44 0.91
CA ILE A 252 16.61 -6.91 1.98
C ILE A 252 16.55 -7.81 3.21
N ALA A 253 15.34 -8.18 3.66
CA ALA A 253 15.16 -9.03 4.84
C ALA A 253 15.82 -10.40 4.66
N LEU A 254 15.61 -11.06 3.53
CA LEU A 254 16.21 -12.36 3.23
C LEU A 254 17.75 -12.27 3.07
N GLN A 255 18.27 -11.18 2.52
CA GLN A 255 19.70 -10.98 2.38
C GLN A 255 20.39 -10.77 3.74
N ARG A 256 19.69 -10.15 4.70
CA ARG A 256 20.14 -9.97 6.09
C ARG A 256 19.99 -11.23 6.96
N HIS A 257 19.26 -12.23 6.47
CA HIS A 257 19.02 -13.52 7.17
C HIS A 257 19.42 -14.68 6.25
N PRO A 258 20.74 -14.95 6.07
CA PRO A 258 21.23 -15.93 5.11
C PRO A 258 20.65 -17.34 5.32
N GLU A 259 20.44 -17.75 6.57
CA GLU A 259 19.87 -19.04 6.92
C GLU A 259 18.41 -19.20 6.40
N GLN A 260 17.61 -18.13 6.44
CA GLN A 260 16.26 -18.12 5.90
C GLN A 260 16.28 -18.09 4.36
N ARG A 261 17.19 -17.30 3.79
CA ARG A 261 17.39 -17.21 2.34
C ARG A 261 17.78 -18.55 1.71
N GLU A 262 18.72 -19.30 2.29
CA GLU A 262 19.12 -20.59 1.75
C GLU A 262 17.97 -21.62 1.79
N ARG A 263 17.09 -21.54 2.77
CA ARG A 263 15.88 -22.38 2.82
C ARG A 263 14.90 -22.01 1.71
N VAL A 264 14.71 -20.72 1.42
CA VAL A 264 13.90 -20.27 0.28
C VAL A 264 14.46 -20.78 -1.04
N LYS A 265 15.78 -20.72 -1.22
CA LYS A 265 16.46 -21.23 -2.43
C LYS A 265 16.30 -22.76 -2.57
N ALA A 266 16.30 -23.49 -1.47
CA ALA A 266 16.15 -24.93 -1.48
C ALA A 266 14.71 -25.38 -1.78
N ASP A 267 13.70 -24.61 -1.38
CA ASP A 267 12.29 -24.95 -1.56
C ASP A 267 11.44 -23.70 -1.78
N LEU A 268 11.14 -23.38 -3.04
CA LEU A 268 10.30 -22.24 -3.41
C LEU A 268 8.82 -22.43 -3.05
N SER A 269 8.37 -23.65 -2.74
CA SER A 269 6.98 -23.90 -2.35
C SER A 269 6.58 -23.21 -1.04
N ILE A 270 7.56 -22.81 -0.23
CA ILE A 270 7.35 -22.06 1.01
C ILE A 270 7.11 -20.57 0.78
N MET A 271 7.19 -20.06 -0.46
CA MET A 271 7.09 -18.65 -0.78
C MET A 271 5.87 -17.93 -0.16
N PRO A 272 4.65 -18.51 -0.13
CA PRO A 272 3.52 -17.85 0.52
C PRO A 272 3.75 -17.55 2.02
N ARG A 273 4.49 -18.41 2.74
CA ARG A 273 4.87 -18.18 4.15
C ARG A 273 5.94 -17.09 4.25
N VAL A 274 6.91 -17.11 3.34
CA VAL A 274 7.95 -16.09 3.25
C VAL A 274 7.35 -14.70 3.08
N VAL A 275 6.42 -14.54 2.14
CA VAL A 275 5.73 -13.26 1.88
C VAL A 275 4.93 -12.80 3.10
N THR A 276 4.22 -13.73 3.76
CA THR A 276 3.42 -13.40 4.95
C THR A 276 4.31 -12.96 6.12
N GLU A 277 5.43 -13.64 6.36
CA GLU A 277 6.38 -13.25 7.40
C GLU A 277 7.12 -11.96 7.06
N ALA A 278 7.49 -11.74 5.80
CA ALA A 278 8.09 -10.50 5.36
C ALA A 278 7.15 -9.30 5.53
N LEU A 279 5.85 -9.46 5.26
CA LEU A 279 4.81 -8.46 5.55
C LEU A 279 4.74 -8.13 7.04
N ARG A 280 4.89 -9.13 7.92
CA ARG A 280 4.99 -8.90 9.35
C ARG A 280 6.30 -8.20 9.71
N TYR A 281 7.41 -8.71 9.22
CA TYR A 281 8.76 -8.31 9.61
C TYR A 281 9.11 -6.88 9.19
N ASP A 282 8.85 -6.49 7.93
CA ASP A 282 9.15 -5.14 7.42
C ASP A 282 8.10 -4.68 6.39
N SER A 283 6.90 -4.38 6.88
CA SER A 283 5.75 -3.97 6.08
C SER A 283 6.04 -2.73 5.24
N SER A 284 5.59 -2.69 3.99
CA SER A 284 5.64 -1.46 3.20
C SER A 284 4.68 -0.40 3.75
N VAL A 285 3.45 -0.76 4.09
CA VAL A 285 2.50 0.16 4.71
C VAL A 285 2.72 0.19 6.22
N GLN A 286 3.11 1.36 6.73
CA GLN A 286 3.47 1.55 8.13
C GLN A 286 2.31 2.05 9.00
N ILE A 287 1.35 2.76 8.41
CA ILE A 287 0.32 3.48 9.16
C ILE A 287 -1.06 3.26 8.53
N ALA A 288 -2.05 2.96 9.35
CA ALA A 288 -3.45 3.10 9.02
C ALA A 288 -4.10 4.19 9.89
N GLN A 289 -4.83 5.10 9.26
CA GLN A 289 -5.49 6.20 9.96
C GLN A 289 -6.99 5.93 10.13
N ARG A 290 -7.50 6.36 11.27
CA ARG A 290 -8.94 6.40 11.60
C ARG A 290 -9.30 7.75 12.20
N VAL A 291 -10.51 8.18 11.96
CA VAL A 291 -11.12 9.36 12.59
C VAL A 291 -12.25 8.92 13.48
N ALA A 292 -12.37 9.49 14.66
CA ALA A 292 -13.53 9.26 15.54
C ALA A 292 -14.78 9.89 14.91
N LEU A 293 -15.83 9.09 14.69
CA LEU A 293 -17.09 9.53 14.11
C LEU A 293 -18.06 10.08 15.17
N GLU A 294 -17.77 9.77 16.43
CA GLU A 294 -18.48 10.21 17.63
C GLU A 294 -17.48 10.38 18.78
N GLU A 295 -17.91 10.89 19.93
CA GLU A 295 -17.09 10.91 21.15
C GLU A 295 -16.95 9.48 21.69
N VAL A 296 -15.73 9.07 22.03
CA VAL A 296 -15.41 7.71 22.49
C VAL A 296 -14.43 7.75 23.64
N GLU A 297 -14.75 7.06 24.75
CA GLU A 297 -13.79 6.79 25.81
C GLU A 297 -12.90 5.61 25.46
N LEU A 298 -11.57 5.84 25.44
CA LEU A 298 -10.53 4.83 25.18
C LEU A 298 -9.36 5.00 26.14
N GLU A 299 -8.97 3.93 26.82
CA GLU A 299 -7.79 3.91 27.71
C GLU A 299 -7.77 5.13 28.69
N GLY A 300 -8.92 5.49 29.24
CA GLY A 300 -9.07 6.62 30.15
C GLY A 300 -8.92 8.01 29.49
N GLN A 301 -8.95 8.07 28.17
CA GLN A 301 -8.90 9.31 27.40
C GLN A 301 -10.18 9.52 26.62
N THR A 302 -10.75 10.74 26.65
CA THR A 302 -11.89 11.12 25.83
C THR A 302 -11.42 11.51 24.43
N ILE A 303 -11.77 10.72 23.44
CA ILE A 303 -11.49 10.96 22.03
C ILE A 303 -12.70 11.69 21.44
N GLN A 304 -12.50 12.92 21.03
CA GLN A 304 -13.55 13.75 20.48
C GLN A 304 -13.87 13.39 19.03
N ARG A 305 -15.10 13.59 18.59
CA ARG A 305 -15.45 13.48 17.18
C ARG A 305 -14.52 14.33 16.32
N GLY A 306 -13.93 13.72 15.28
CA GLY A 306 -12.97 14.35 14.39
C GLY A 306 -11.51 14.20 14.82
N ASP A 307 -11.23 13.64 16.01
CA ASP A 307 -9.88 13.32 16.42
C ASP A 307 -9.32 12.15 15.57
N LEU A 308 -8.04 12.23 15.25
CA LEU A 308 -7.34 11.28 14.41
C LEU A 308 -6.58 10.27 15.27
N ILE A 309 -6.70 8.98 14.91
CA ILE A 309 -5.88 7.92 15.49
C ILE A 309 -5.03 7.26 14.40
N CYS A 310 -3.72 7.23 14.60
CA CYS A 310 -2.76 6.49 13.80
C CYS A 310 -2.52 5.10 14.41
N VAL A 311 -2.85 4.05 13.67
CA VAL A 311 -2.46 2.67 14.00
C VAL A 311 -1.17 2.38 13.26
N PHE A 312 -0.05 2.27 13.98
CA PHE A 312 1.25 1.92 13.39
C PHE A 312 1.30 0.41 13.13
N LEU A 313 0.99 0.03 11.89
CA LEU A 313 0.90 -1.36 11.46
C LEU A 313 2.24 -2.08 11.60
N GLY A 314 3.35 -1.41 11.19
CA GLY A 314 4.71 -1.94 11.35
C GLY A 314 5.06 -2.18 12.82
N GLY A 315 4.65 -1.26 13.71
CA GLY A 315 4.84 -1.39 15.16
C GLY A 315 4.04 -2.56 15.75
N GLY A 316 2.75 -2.67 15.40
CA GLY A 316 1.91 -3.79 15.82
C GLY A 316 2.42 -5.14 15.32
N ASN A 317 2.97 -5.19 14.10
CA ASN A 317 3.59 -6.39 13.54
C ASN A 317 4.87 -6.85 14.26
N ARG A 318 5.46 -5.99 15.08
CA ARG A 318 6.61 -6.25 15.94
C ARG A 318 6.26 -6.21 17.43
N ASP A 319 4.99 -6.29 17.79
CA ASP A 319 4.53 -6.33 19.18
C ASP A 319 4.91 -7.66 19.84
N PRO A 320 5.74 -7.65 20.92
CA PRO A 320 6.13 -8.88 21.63
C PRO A 320 4.98 -9.56 22.36
N GLU A 321 3.89 -8.85 22.67
CA GLU A 321 2.67 -9.46 23.24
C GLU A 321 1.94 -10.37 22.23
N LYS A 322 2.17 -10.13 20.93
CA LYS A 322 1.55 -10.91 19.84
C LYS A 322 2.50 -11.92 19.21
N PHE A 323 3.76 -11.53 19.02
CA PHE A 323 4.75 -12.32 18.29
C PHE A 323 5.98 -12.56 19.16
N GLU A 324 6.26 -13.80 19.48
CA GLU A 324 7.49 -14.17 20.18
C GLU A 324 8.72 -13.83 19.33
N ASN A 325 9.76 -13.23 19.94
CA ASN A 325 10.97 -12.76 19.24
C ASN A 325 10.62 -11.95 17.97
N PRO A 326 9.87 -10.83 18.09
CA PRO A 326 9.28 -10.14 16.95
C PRO A 326 10.29 -9.56 15.97
N ASP A 327 11.52 -9.31 16.42
CA ASP A 327 12.62 -8.74 15.63
C ASP A 327 13.38 -9.79 14.81
N ARG A 328 13.04 -11.06 14.96
CA ARG A 328 13.58 -12.16 14.14
C ARG A 328 12.68 -12.39 12.92
N LEU A 329 13.28 -12.47 11.75
CA LEU A 329 12.62 -13.01 10.56
C LEU A 329 12.56 -14.54 10.70
N ASP A 330 11.38 -15.10 10.77
CA ASP A 330 11.17 -16.54 10.97
C ASP A 330 10.06 -17.07 10.05
N ILE A 331 10.45 -17.66 8.93
CA ILE A 331 9.53 -18.19 7.91
C ILE A 331 8.73 -19.42 8.37
N ASP A 332 9.05 -19.99 9.52
CA ASP A 332 8.29 -21.11 10.13
C ASP A 332 7.27 -20.63 11.16
N ARG A 333 7.22 -19.34 11.41
CA ARG A 333 6.26 -18.78 12.34
C ARG A 333 4.84 -19.19 11.95
N GLU A 334 4.13 -19.82 12.86
CA GLU A 334 2.76 -20.26 12.66
C GLU A 334 1.75 -19.12 12.92
N ASN A 335 0.58 -19.22 12.28
CA ASN A 335 -0.57 -18.33 12.51
C ASN A 335 -0.26 -16.82 12.35
N VAL A 336 0.65 -16.48 11.44
CA VAL A 336 1.01 -15.09 11.17
C VAL A 336 -0.16 -14.36 10.53
N ARG A 337 -0.67 -13.36 11.23
CA ARG A 337 -1.70 -12.44 10.71
C ARG A 337 -1.19 -11.01 10.84
N PRO A 338 -0.41 -10.52 9.89
CA PRO A 338 0.13 -9.17 9.97
C PRO A 338 -0.98 -8.12 9.78
N LEU A 339 -0.82 -6.97 10.42
CA LEU A 339 -1.71 -5.82 10.24
C LEU A 339 -1.45 -5.09 8.91
N SER A 340 -0.50 -5.52 8.09
CA SER A 340 -0.01 -4.84 6.88
C SER A 340 -1.09 -4.52 5.85
N PHE A 341 -2.17 -5.29 5.84
CA PHE A 341 -3.35 -5.05 5.00
C PHE A 341 -4.47 -4.28 5.72
N GLY A 342 -4.19 -3.71 6.90
CA GLY A 342 -5.19 -3.07 7.74
C GLY A 342 -6.19 -4.04 8.35
N GLY A 343 -7.43 -3.58 8.57
CA GLY A 343 -8.48 -4.39 9.19
C GLY A 343 -9.87 -3.82 9.02
N GLY A 344 -10.88 -4.63 9.36
CA GLY A 344 -12.28 -4.27 9.36
C GLY A 344 -12.83 -3.96 7.96
N LEU A 345 -13.72 -3.00 7.89
CA LEU A 345 -14.38 -2.59 6.63
C LEU A 345 -13.36 -2.16 5.55
N HIS A 346 -12.23 -1.60 5.97
CA HIS A 346 -11.17 -1.11 5.09
C HIS A 346 -9.98 -2.08 4.96
N TYR A 347 -10.17 -3.38 5.23
CA TYR A 347 -9.17 -4.39 4.89
C TYR A 347 -8.83 -4.31 3.40
N CYS A 348 -7.56 -4.42 3.05
CA CYS A 348 -7.06 -4.21 1.68
C CYS A 348 -7.87 -5.00 0.64
N LEU A 349 -8.40 -4.29 -0.37
CA LEU A 349 -9.16 -4.89 -1.47
C LEU A 349 -8.28 -5.82 -2.32
N GLY A 350 -7.03 -5.39 -2.57
CA GLY A 350 -6.05 -6.11 -3.38
C GLY A 350 -5.15 -7.09 -2.62
N ALA A 351 -5.42 -7.40 -1.34
CA ALA A 351 -4.52 -8.22 -0.53
C ALA A 351 -4.14 -9.55 -1.20
N ARG A 352 -5.13 -10.25 -1.79
CA ARG A 352 -4.89 -11.51 -2.49
C ARG A 352 -3.98 -11.34 -3.71
N LEU A 353 -4.15 -10.25 -4.46
CA LEU A 353 -3.36 -9.94 -5.65
C LEU A 353 -1.92 -9.57 -5.27
N ALA A 354 -1.76 -8.74 -4.23
CA ALA A 354 -0.44 -8.35 -3.73
C ALA A 354 0.37 -9.56 -3.24
N LEU A 355 -0.24 -10.46 -2.46
CA LEU A 355 0.42 -11.70 -2.00
C LEU A 355 0.88 -12.55 -3.17
N LEU A 356 0.04 -12.70 -4.19
CA LEU A 356 0.33 -13.47 -5.38
C LEU A 356 1.48 -12.84 -6.19
N GLU A 357 1.45 -11.54 -6.41
CA GLU A 357 2.45 -10.82 -7.20
C GLU A 357 3.83 -10.81 -6.52
N ILE A 358 3.86 -10.54 -5.21
CA ILE A 358 5.11 -10.59 -4.43
C ILE A 358 5.71 -12.00 -4.47
N ALA A 359 4.87 -13.04 -4.30
CA ALA A 359 5.33 -14.41 -4.38
C ALA A 359 5.90 -14.75 -5.76
N ALA A 360 5.18 -14.43 -6.84
CA ALA A 360 5.64 -14.65 -8.20
C ALA A 360 6.95 -13.92 -8.51
N ALA A 361 7.08 -12.66 -8.07
CA ALA A 361 8.30 -11.88 -8.22
C ALA A 361 9.50 -12.56 -7.56
N LEU A 362 9.35 -12.96 -6.30
CA LEU A 362 10.43 -13.58 -5.53
C LEU A 362 10.78 -14.98 -6.05
N GLU A 363 9.81 -15.80 -6.43
CA GLU A 363 10.05 -17.10 -7.04
C GLU A 363 10.87 -16.97 -8.33
N VAL A 364 10.54 -16.01 -9.19
CA VAL A 364 11.29 -15.76 -10.42
C VAL A 364 12.70 -15.24 -10.10
N VAL A 365 12.85 -14.30 -9.15
CA VAL A 365 14.15 -13.80 -8.72
C VAL A 365 15.05 -14.94 -8.22
N TYR A 366 14.58 -15.76 -7.29
CA TYR A 366 15.40 -16.84 -6.72
C TYR A 366 15.64 -18.01 -7.69
N THR A 367 14.76 -18.24 -8.66
CA THR A 367 14.97 -19.20 -9.73
C THR A 367 16.02 -18.72 -10.73
N ARG A 368 15.95 -17.46 -11.14
CA ARG A 368 16.73 -16.91 -12.25
C ARG A 368 18.05 -16.25 -11.80
N LEU A 369 18.10 -15.77 -10.55
CA LEU A 369 19.25 -15.11 -9.94
C LEU A 369 19.67 -15.83 -8.65
N PRO A 370 20.06 -17.14 -8.72
CA PRO A 370 20.37 -17.93 -7.52
C PRO A 370 21.57 -17.41 -6.74
N ASN A 371 22.47 -16.64 -7.39
CA ASN A 371 23.65 -16.03 -6.78
C ASN A 371 23.46 -14.55 -6.43
N LEU A 372 22.23 -14.04 -6.48
CA LEU A 372 21.95 -12.64 -6.15
C LEU A 372 22.57 -12.24 -4.82
N HIS A 373 23.41 -11.20 -4.86
CA HIS A 373 23.99 -10.55 -3.71
C HIS A 373 23.74 -9.06 -3.77
N LEU A 374 23.15 -8.49 -2.69
CA LEU A 374 22.89 -7.06 -2.57
C LEU A 374 24.12 -6.33 -2.06
N THR A 375 24.55 -5.29 -2.77
CA THR A 375 25.85 -4.63 -2.53
C THR A 375 25.75 -3.34 -1.72
N ASN A 376 24.55 -2.77 -1.53
CA ASN A 376 24.35 -1.50 -0.81
C ASN A 376 23.57 -1.63 0.52
N LEU A 377 23.56 -2.80 1.15
CA LEU A 377 22.78 -3.07 2.37
C LEU A 377 23.11 -2.15 3.56
N ASP A 378 24.37 -1.69 3.65
CA ASP A 378 24.82 -0.81 4.74
C ASP A 378 24.45 0.66 4.52
N ALA A 379 24.13 1.03 3.27
CA ALA A 379 23.82 2.41 2.85
C ALA A 379 22.53 2.50 2.04
N LEU A 380 21.49 1.81 2.47
CA LEU A 380 20.19 1.82 1.79
C LEU A 380 19.58 3.22 1.78
N PRO A 381 19.22 3.75 0.60
CA PRO A 381 18.54 5.05 0.49
C PRO A 381 17.04 4.89 0.79
N TYR A 382 16.65 4.89 2.08
CA TYR A 382 15.25 4.80 2.46
C TYR A 382 14.46 6.01 1.98
N ARG A 383 13.24 5.77 1.49
CA ARG A 383 12.31 6.81 1.02
C ARG A 383 11.92 7.76 2.15
N ARG A 384 11.77 9.04 1.82
CA ARG A 384 11.32 10.08 2.76
C ARG A 384 9.79 10.07 2.91
N ASN A 385 9.25 8.90 3.29
CA ASN A 385 7.83 8.69 3.50
C ASN A 385 7.63 7.85 4.77
N ASN A 386 6.94 8.40 5.76
CA ASN A 386 6.68 7.70 7.03
C ASN A 386 5.45 6.77 6.98
N ALA A 387 4.63 6.89 5.96
CA ALA A 387 3.46 6.03 5.76
C ALA A 387 3.81 4.78 4.92
N LEU A 388 4.74 4.94 3.97
CA LEU A 388 5.19 3.86 3.08
C LEU A 388 6.70 3.67 3.22
N ARG A 389 7.10 2.46 3.63
CA ARG A 389 8.50 2.09 3.85
C ARG A 389 9.04 1.30 2.66
N GLY A 390 10.12 1.78 2.10
CA GLY A 390 10.86 1.18 1.00
C GLY A 390 12.16 1.93 0.74
N VAL A 391 12.87 1.55 -0.29
CA VAL A 391 14.14 2.16 -0.71
C VAL A 391 14.05 2.67 -2.14
N ASP A 392 14.82 3.71 -2.45
CA ASP A 392 14.88 4.29 -3.80
C ASP A 392 15.78 3.50 -4.75
N SER A 393 16.69 2.68 -4.20
CA SER A 393 17.63 1.88 -4.98
C SER A 393 18.08 0.64 -4.20
N LEU A 394 18.19 -0.50 -4.88
CA LEU A 394 18.66 -1.77 -4.34
C LEU A 394 19.63 -2.42 -5.31
N LEU A 395 20.93 -2.15 -5.10
CA LEU A 395 21.98 -2.60 -5.99
C LEU A 395 22.33 -4.08 -5.76
N GLY A 396 22.39 -4.84 -6.84
CA GLY A 396 22.70 -6.26 -6.80
C GLY A 396 23.65 -6.71 -7.90
N ILE A 397 24.35 -7.81 -7.64
CA ILE A 397 25.13 -8.62 -8.59
C ILE A 397 24.56 -10.04 -8.61
N TRP A 398 24.63 -10.74 -9.78
CA TRP A 398 24.04 -12.06 -9.99
C TRP A 398 24.87 -12.95 -10.91
#